data_95b72ae9d1cdab0504e351e066ce978a
#
_entry.id   95b72ae9d1cdab0504e351e066ce978a
#
_cell.length_a   1.000
_cell.length_b   1.000
_cell.length_c   1.000
_cell.angle_alpha   90.00
_cell.angle_beta   90.00
_cell.angle_gamma   90.00
#
_symmetry.space_group_name_H-M   'P 1'
#
loop_
_entity.id
_entity.type
_entity.pdbx_description
1 polymer ?
#
loop_
_entity_poly.entity_id
_entity_poly.type
_entity_poly.pdbx_seq_one_letter_code
_entity_poly.pdbx_strand_id
1 'polypeptide(L)'
;MKTDDKPLAGPKNDPMMPVAWVKTYEGDGKQGRVFTTTMGASQDLVYEGTRRLIVNACLWAVGLDEKIPEKTSVDLVGSYNPSPFRFVKEWKGTTKPADLAGTD
;
A
#
# COMPACT_ATOMS: atom_id res chain seq x y z
N MET A 1 -7.58 -5.69 7.13
CA MET A 1 -8.91 -5.14 7.46
C MET A 1 -9.92 -5.83 6.56
N LYS A 2 -10.93 -6.45 7.11
CA LYS A 2 -12.01 -7.07 6.34
C LYS A 2 -13.06 -6.02 6.01
N THR A 3 -13.81 -6.23 4.94
CA THR A 3 -14.84 -5.26 4.50
C THR A 3 -16.02 -5.13 5.46
N ASP A 4 -16.19 -6.11 6.33
CA ASP A 4 -17.25 -6.21 7.34
C ASP A 4 -16.78 -5.87 8.76
N ASP A 5 -15.52 -5.47 8.93
CA ASP A 5 -15.00 -5.03 10.23
C ASP A 5 -15.75 -3.74 10.68
N LYS A 6 -16.22 -3.76 11.89
CA LYS A 6 -16.86 -2.57 12.50
C LYS A 6 -15.80 -1.51 12.79
N PRO A 7 -16.15 -0.20 12.64
CA PRO A 7 -15.26 0.87 13.06
C PRO A 7 -14.84 0.70 14.53
N LEU A 8 -13.57 0.95 14.82
CA LEU A 8 -13.08 0.94 16.18
C LEU A 8 -13.72 2.11 16.95
N ALA A 9 -14.45 1.80 18.01
CA ALA A 9 -15.01 2.82 18.90
C ALA A 9 -13.94 3.32 19.88
N GLY A 10 -13.96 4.61 20.18
CA GLY A 10 -13.10 5.20 21.19
C GLY A 10 -12.48 6.54 20.77
N PRO A 11 -11.83 7.25 21.72
CA PRO A 11 -11.32 8.60 21.48
C PRO A 11 -10.21 8.68 20.43
N LYS A 12 -9.56 7.57 20.09
CA LYS A 12 -8.56 7.52 19.02
C LYS A 12 -9.17 7.55 17.63
N ASN A 13 -10.47 7.34 17.51
CA ASN A 13 -11.21 7.31 16.25
C ASN A 13 -12.41 8.29 16.28
N ASP A 14 -12.34 9.32 17.12
CA ASP A 14 -13.30 10.39 17.23
C ASP A 14 -12.58 11.75 17.28
N PRO A 15 -12.58 12.52 16.15
CA PRO A 15 -13.17 12.17 14.87
C PRO A 15 -12.41 11.06 14.14
N MET A 16 -13.12 10.32 13.28
CA MET A 16 -12.50 9.29 12.44
C MET A 16 -11.42 9.89 11.55
N MET A 17 -10.21 9.35 11.62
CA MET A 17 -9.07 9.83 10.85
C MET A 17 -8.99 9.13 9.49
N PRO A 18 -8.63 9.88 8.41
CA PRO A 18 -8.43 9.27 7.10
C PRO A 18 -7.24 8.30 7.14
N VAL A 19 -7.40 7.13 6.56
CA VAL A 19 -6.35 6.11 6.41
C VAL A 19 -5.58 6.27 5.10
N ALA A 20 -6.16 6.96 4.13
CA ALA A 20 -5.54 7.31 2.86
C ALA A 20 -6.07 8.66 2.36
N TRP A 21 -5.21 9.46 1.74
CA TRP A 21 -5.58 10.75 1.16
C TRP A 21 -4.67 11.11 -0.01
N VAL A 22 -5.15 12.08 -0.81
CA VAL A 22 -4.41 12.63 -1.94
C VAL A 22 -4.22 14.12 -1.78
N LYS A 23 -3.16 14.64 -2.38
CA LYS A 23 -2.88 16.07 -2.48
C LYS A 23 -2.24 16.37 -3.83
N THR A 24 -2.58 17.52 -4.40
CA THR A 24 -1.84 18.11 -5.51
C THR A 24 -1.01 19.29 -5.01
N TYR A 25 0.11 19.54 -5.66
CA TYR A 25 0.96 20.70 -5.40
C TYR A 25 1.51 21.26 -6.71
N GLU A 26 1.89 22.52 -6.71
CA GLU A 26 2.55 23.16 -7.84
C GLU A 26 3.99 23.50 -7.47
N GLY A 27 4.92 23.22 -8.38
CA GLY A 27 6.33 23.56 -8.25
C GLY A 27 6.97 23.65 -9.62
N ASP A 28 7.75 24.71 -9.83
CA ASP A 28 8.46 24.98 -11.10
C ASP A 28 7.55 24.93 -12.34
N GLY A 29 6.32 25.43 -12.20
CA GLY A 29 5.32 25.43 -13.28
C GLY A 29 4.74 24.05 -13.62
N LYS A 30 4.97 23.06 -12.78
CA LYS A 30 4.43 21.71 -12.93
C LYS A 30 3.53 21.35 -11.76
N GLN A 31 2.48 20.61 -12.05
CA GLN A 31 1.60 20.04 -11.04
C GLN A 31 2.09 18.65 -10.63
N GLY A 32 2.36 18.47 -9.35
CA GLY A 32 2.67 17.18 -8.75
C GLY A 32 1.45 16.60 -8.05
N ARG A 33 1.41 15.26 -7.95
CA ARG A 33 0.37 14.50 -7.27
C ARG A 33 0.98 13.64 -6.19
N VAL A 34 0.37 13.63 -5.01
CA VAL A 34 0.82 12.84 -3.85
C VAL A 34 -0.34 11.99 -3.36
N PHE A 35 -0.07 10.71 -3.20
CA PHE A 35 -0.92 9.79 -2.46
C PHE A 35 -0.21 9.40 -1.17
N THR A 36 -0.92 9.44 -0.07
CA THR A 36 -0.40 9.06 1.24
C THR A 36 -1.35 8.06 1.89
N THR A 37 -0.79 7.06 2.53
CA THR A 37 -1.56 6.10 3.33
C THR A 37 -0.78 5.66 4.55
N THR A 38 -1.48 5.35 5.61
CA THR A 38 -0.93 4.71 6.82
C THR A 38 -0.99 3.19 6.75
N MET A 39 -1.65 2.63 5.74
CA MET A 39 -1.60 1.20 5.45
C MET A 39 -0.30 0.86 4.72
N GLY A 40 0.41 -0.16 5.14
CA GLY A 40 1.67 -0.52 4.51
C GLY A 40 2.40 -1.67 5.19
N ALA A 41 1.77 -2.33 6.15
CA ALA A 41 2.29 -3.58 6.66
C ALA A 41 2.28 -4.63 5.54
N SER A 42 3.28 -5.51 5.52
CA SER A 42 3.34 -6.58 4.50
C SER A 42 2.07 -7.42 4.44
N GLN A 43 1.41 -7.61 5.57
CA GLN A 43 0.14 -8.32 5.67
C GLN A 43 -1.04 -7.60 5.01
N ASP A 44 -1.00 -6.27 4.91
CA ASP A 44 -2.06 -5.50 4.24
C ASP A 44 -2.10 -5.82 2.75
N LEU A 45 -0.96 -6.20 2.15
CA LEU A 45 -0.86 -6.56 0.74
C LEU A 45 -1.43 -7.95 0.41
N VAL A 46 -1.77 -8.76 1.40
CA VAL A 46 -2.54 -10.00 1.19
C VAL A 46 -3.93 -9.69 0.60
N TYR A 47 -4.48 -8.54 0.95
CA TYR A 47 -5.82 -8.14 0.50
C TYR A 47 -5.77 -7.46 -0.87
N GLU A 48 -6.54 -7.99 -1.81
CA GLU A 48 -6.64 -7.48 -3.18
C GLU A 48 -7.01 -5.99 -3.24
N GLY A 49 -7.92 -5.55 -2.37
CA GLY A 49 -8.32 -4.14 -2.29
C GLY A 49 -7.16 -3.20 -1.95
N THR A 50 -6.29 -3.58 -1.03
CA THR A 50 -5.11 -2.78 -0.67
C THR A 50 -4.11 -2.73 -1.83
N ARG A 51 -3.84 -3.86 -2.48
CA ARG A 51 -2.98 -3.89 -3.67
C ARG A 51 -3.52 -3.00 -4.78
N ARG A 52 -4.83 -3.08 -5.06
CA ARG A 52 -5.48 -2.26 -6.10
C ARG A 52 -5.42 -0.77 -5.76
N LEU A 53 -5.64 -0.40 -4.50
CA LEU A 53 -5.49 0.97 -4.06
C LEU A 53 -4.08 1.51 -4.36
N ILE A 54 -3.04 0.75 -4.02
CA ILE A 54 -1.65 1.17 -4.23
C ILE A 54 -1.32 1.26 -5.73
N VAL A 55 -1.67 0.25 -6.52
CA VAL A 55 -1.41 0.24 -7.98
C VAL A 55 -2.12 1.41 -8.67
N ASN A 56 -3.39 1.64 -8.34
CA ASN A 56 -4.15 2.75 -8.91
C ASN A 56 -3.56 4.11 -8.46
N ALA A 57 -3.11 4.22 -7.22
CA ALA A 57 -2.44 5.43 -6.72
C ALA A 57 -1.14 5.71 -7.48
N CYS A 58 -0.35 4.69 -7.79
CA CYS A 58 0.85 4.84 -8.61
C CYS A 58 0.52 5.32 -10.02
N LEU A 59 -0.46 4.72 -10.68
CA LEU A 59 -0.91 5.13 -12.01
C LEU A 59 -1.42 6.57 -12.01
N TRP A 60 -2.23 6.93 -11.02
CA TRP A 60 -2.73 8.29 -10.86
C TRP A 60 -1.61 9.30 -10.60
N ALA A 61 -0.64 8.96 -9.77
CA ALA A 61 0.46 9.87 -9.43
C ALA A 61 1.34 10.23 -10.64
N VAL A 62 1.47 9.32 -11.61
CA VAL A 62 2.21 9.57 -12.85
C VAL A 62 1.33 10.06 -14.02
N GLY A 63 0.07 10.39 -13.77
CA GLY A 63 -0.85 10.95 -14.77
C GLY A 63 -1.42 9.93 -15.75
N LEU A 64 -1.49 8.67 -15.35
CA LEU A 64 -2.09 7.58 -16.14
C LEU A 64 -3.49 7.18 -15.63
N ASP A 65 -4.17 8.11 -14.99
CA ASP A 65 -5.50 7.89 -14.41
C ASP A 65 -6.55 7.44 -15.44
N GLU A 66 -6.51 7.97 -16.67
CA GLU A 66 -7.40 7.53 -17.77
C GLU A 66 -7.15 6.08 -18.21
N LYS A 67 -6.01 5.51 -17.86
CA LYS A 67 -5.65 4.12 -18.17
C LYS A 67 -5.98 3.15 -17.05
N ILE A 68 -6.52 3.64 -15.93
CA ILE A 68 -6.95 2.79 -14.82
C ILE A 68 -8.26 2.10 -15.22
N PRO A 69 -8.27 0.77 -15.40
CA PRO A 69 -9.51 0.06 -15.73
C PRO A 69 -10.43 0.01 -14.51
N GLU A 70 -11.71 -0.25 -14.73
CA GLU A 70 -12.70 -0.39 -13.65
C GLU A 70 -12.24 -1.40 -12.58
N LYS A 71 -11.56 -2.47 -13.00
CA LYS A 71 -10.96 -3.44 -12.10
C LYS A 71 -9.53 -3.76 -12.53
N THR A 72 -8.56 -3.02 -11.98
CA THR A 72 -7.14 -3.28 -12.22
C THR A 72 -6.75 -4.67 -11.71
N SER A 73 -6.13 -5.48 -12.55
CA SER A 73 -5.52 -6.74 -12.11
C SER A 73 -4.35 -6.45 -11.17
N VAL A 74 -4.34 -7.12 -10.05
CA VAL A 74 -3.31 -6.98 -9.00
C VAL A 74 -2.99 -8.35 -8.40
N ASP A 75 -3.03 -9.36 -9.25
CA ASP A 75 -2.70 -10.72 -8.86
C ASP A 75 -1.27 -10.81 -8.35
N LEU A 76 -1.06 -11.66 -7.38
CA LEU A 76 0.28 -11.90 -6.84
C LEU A 76 1.05 -12.77 -7.83
N VAL A 77 2.30 -12.40 -8.07
CA VAL A 77 3.25 -13.22 -8.84
C VAL A 77 4.00 -14.12 -7.86
N GLY A 78 3.76 -15.42 -7.94
CA GLY A 78 4.31 -16.41 -7.01
C GLY A 78 3.59 -16.43 -5.65
N SER A 79 4.19 -17.13 -4.69
CA SER A 79 3.65 -17.24 -3.33
C SER A 79 3.99 -16.01 -2.50
N TYR A 80 3.00 -15.45 -1.82
CA TYR A 80 3.17 -14.33 -0.90
C TYR A 80 2.66 -14.72 0.49
N ASN A 81 3.58 -14.94 1.42
CA ASN A 81 3.27 -15.35 2.79
C ASN A 81 3.99 -14.43 3.80
N PRO A 82 3.52 -13.21 3.98
CA PRO A 82 4.16 -12.23 4.86
C PRO A 82 4.00 -12.61 6.32
N SER A 83 5.07 -12.43 7.10
CA SER A 83 5.02 -12.56 8.55
C SER A 83 4.49 -11.27 9.19
N PRO A 84 3.84 -11.35 10.38
CA PRO A 84 3.51 -10.18 11.16
C PRO A 84 4.77 -9.46 11.62
N PHE A 85 4.61 -8.17 11.91
CA PHE A 85 5.69 -7.39 12.53
C PHE A 85 6.14 -8.04 13.84
N ARG A 86 7.44 -8.15 14.00
CA ARG A 86 8.07 -8.62 15.24
C ARG A 86 9.40 -7.94 15.46
N PHE A 87 9.75 -7.68 16.71
CA PHE A 87 11.10 -7.27 17.06
C PHE A 87 12.04 -8.48 16.97
N VAL A 88 13.03 -8.39 16.09
CA VAL A 88 14.08 -9.41 15.99
C VAL A 88 15.30 -8.87 16.77
N LYS A 89 15.66 -9.50 17.88
CA LYS A 89 16.77 -9.05 18.75
C LYS A 89 18.12 -9.04 18.03
N GLU A 90 18.28 -9.88 17.02
CA GLU A 90 19.52 -10.02 16.26
C GLU A 90 19.21 -10.19 14.76
N TRP A 91 18.90 -9.09 14.08
CA TRP A 91 18.88 -9.12 12.63
C TRP A 91 20.30 -8.91 12.10
N LYS A 92 20.91 -9.95 11.55
CA LYS A 92 22.30 -9.90 11.07
C LYS A 92 22.47 -9.29 9.68
N GLY A 93 21.43 -8.76 9.06
CA GLY A 93 21.50 -8.01 7.81
C GLY A 93 22.15 -8.78 6.64
N THR A 94 22.01 -10.09 6.60
CA THR A 94 22.69 -10.95 5.64
C THR A 94 21.91 -11.15 4.34
N THR A 95 20.62 -10.78 4.32
CA THR A 95 19.77 -10.95 3.12
C THR A 95 20.15 -9.92 2.06
N LYS A 96 20.60 -10.39 0.91
CA LYS A 96 20.88 -9.56 -0.26
C LYS A 96 19.66 -9.53 -1.18
N PRO A 97 19.50 -8.51 -2.04
CA PRO A 97 18.42 -8.48 -3.02
C PRO A 97 18.35 -9.73 -3.90
N ALA A 98 19.50 -10.33 -4.24
CA ALA A 98 19.56 -11.57 -5.00
C ALA A 98 18.97 -12.78 -4.27
N ASP A 99 18.96 -12.77 -2.93
CA ASP A 99 18.36 -13.84 -2.12
C ASP A 99 16.83 -13.78 -2.11
N LEU A 100 16.29 -12.62 -2.55
CA LEU A 100 14.85 -12.34 -2.67
C LEU A 100 14.34 -12.44 -4.10
N ALA A 101 15.26 -12.54 -5.08
CA ALA A 101 14.90 -12.86 -6.46
C ALA A 101 14.30 -14.26 -6.46
N GLY A 102 13.00 -14.36 -6.74
CA GLY A 102 12.31 -15.63 -6.79
C GLY A 102 13.05 -16.60 -7.70
N THR A 103 13.32 -17.76 -7.19
CA THR A 103 13.66 -18.90 -8.05
C THR A 103 12.37 -19.27 -8.77
N ASP A 104 12.38 -19.03 -10.09
CA ASP A 104 11.33 -19.47 -11.02
C ASP A 104 11.06 -20.98 -10.88
#